data_0bb3fd9389ffcddaaac3ee637046d1d9
#
_entry.id   0bb3fd9389ffcddaaac3ee637046d1d9
#
_cell.length_a   1.000
_cell.length_b   1.000
_cell.length_c   1.000
_cell.angle_alpha   90.00
_cell.angle_beta   90.00
_cell.angle_gamma   90.00
#
_symmetry.space_group_name_H-M   'P 1'
#
loop_
_entity.id
_entity.type
_entity.pdbx_description
1 polymer ?
#
loop_
_entity_poly.entity_id
_entity_poly.type
_entity_poly.pdbx_seq_one_letter_code
_entity_poly.pdbx_strand_id
1 'polypeptide(L)'
;TILVTILIFGLLIFIHELGHYIAARIFHVGIKEFAIGMGPKLFSRRGKHNVFSVRALPIGGFVSMVGEYADDHEEDLDEADRGKTPLNTIPVWRRIVICLAGPLMNVLLGMLVMSLVVVSTPVLGSTTVAQFVEGSTSDASGLRPGDTILEVAGQKIHVIIELNYVIAVDGIEPVDVLVERDGEEVLLRNVSFPVTDEDGVALANRDFAVYRAEKTAGEVVYQAFWQSVATKS
;
A
#
# COMPACT_ATOMS: atom_id res chain seq x y z
N THR A 1 -12.88 17.78 8.66
CA THR A 1 -12.57 16.92 7.51
C THR A 1 -11.51 17.56 6.61
N ILE A 2 -11.70 18.80 6.09
CA ILE A 2 -10.78 19.48 5.15
C ILE A 2 -9.35 19.59 5.70
N LEU A 3 -9.18 20.05 6.95
CA LEU A 3 -7.85 20.18 7.58
C LEU A 3 -7.12 18.84 7.64
N VAL A 4 -7.81 17.76 8.02
CA VAL A 4 -7.22 16.42 8.09
C VAL A 4 -6.79 15.95 6.70
N THR A 5 -7.60 16.21 5.68
CA THR A 5 -7.26 15.89 4.29
C THR A 5 -6.00 16.61 3.83
N ILE A 6 -5.88 17.91 4.10
CA ILE A 6 -4.68 18.70 3.77
C ILE A 6 -3.44 18.15 4.49
N LEU A 7 -3.57 17.76 5.77
CA LEU A 7 -2.45 17.21 6.55
C LEU A 7 -2.00 15.85 6.00
N ILE A 8 -2.95 14.97 5.64
CA ILE A 8 -2.63 13.66 5.05
C ILE A 8 -1.93 13.83 3.70
N PHE A 9 -2.47 14.65 2.80
CA PHE A 9 -1.84 14.92 1.51
C PHE A 9 -0.47 15.58 1.68
N GLY A 10 -0.34 16.54 2.60
CA GLY A 10 0.93 17.17 2.91
C GLY A 10 1.98 16.17 3.39
N LEU A 11 1.58 15.22 4.25
CA LEU A 11 2.46 14.15 4.73
C LEU A 11 2.88 13.21 3.58
N LEU A 12 1.94 12.79 2.74
CA LEU A 12 2.23 11.92 1.58
C LEU A 12 3.24 12.58 0.63
N ILE A 13 3.04 13.86 0.32
CA ILE A 13 3.95 14.60 -0.56
C ILE A 13 5.31 14.79 0.12
N PHE A 14 5.33 15.14 1.41
CA PHE A 14 6.59 15.28 2.15
C PHE A 14 7.41 13.99 2.14
N ILE A 15 6.79 12.84 2.39
CA ILE A 15 7.46 11.54 2.38
C ILE A 15 7.93 11.17 0.98
N HIS A 16 7.13 11.48 -0.06
CA HIS A 16 7.52 11.31 -1.46
C HIS A 16 8.80 12.10 -1.80
N GLU A 17 8.80 13.40 -1.52
CA GLU A 17 9.95 14.28 -1.76
C GLU A 17 11.17 13.87 -0.93
N LEU A 18 10.95 13.39 0.30
CA LEU A 18 12.01 12.86 1.15
C LEU A 18 12.69 11.64 0.51
N GLY A 19 11.94 10.80 -0.23
CA GLY A 19 12.49 9.70 -1.01
C GLY A 19 13.49 10.17 -2.06
N HIS A 20 13.11 11.14 -2.89
CA HIS A 20 14.00 11.75 -3.88
C HIS A 20 15.24 12.38 -3.23
N TYR A 21 15.02 13.10 -2.12
CA TYR A 21 16.10 13.73 -1.38
C TYR A 21 17.12 12.71 -0.85
N ILE A 22 16.66 11.63 -0.21
CA ILE A 22 17.53 10.58 0.34
C ILE A 22 18.32 9.90 -0.79
N ALA A 23 17.66 9.52 -1.89
CA ALA A 23 18.31 8.87 -3.02
C ALA A 23 19.34 9.77 -3.69
N ALA A 24 19.02 11.06 -3.92
CA ALA A 24 19.96 12.03 -4.45
C ALA A 24 21.19 12.20 -3.55
N ARG A 25 20.99 12.20 -2.22
CA ARG A 25 22.08 12.25 -1.24
C ARG A 25 22.99 11.02 -1.28
N ILE A 26 22.41 9.82 -1.40
CA ILE A 26 23.15 8.55 -1.50
C ILE A 26 24.02 8.55 -2.76
N PHE A 27 23.49 9.04 -3.88
CA PHE A 27 24.23 9.10 -5.15
C PHE A 27 25.08 10.36 -5.32
N HIS A 28 25.18 11.20 -4.28
CA HIS A 28 26.00 12.43 -4.26
C HIS A 28 25.57 13.46 -5.31
N VAL A 29 24.29 13.46 -5.71
CA VAL A 29 23.73 14.48 -6.60
C VAL A 29 23.58 15.79 -5.84
N GLY A 30 23.90 16.88 -6.50
CA GLY A 30 23.74 18.23 -5.95
C GLY A 30 22.28 18.60 -5.75
N ILE A 31 21.89 18.91 -4.52
CA ILE A 31 20.55 19.41 -4.19
C ILE A 31 20.65 20.92 -3.97
N LYS A 32 19.82 21.67 -4.70
CA LYS A 32 19.68 23.14 -4.54
C LYS A 32 18.76 23.44 -3.35
N GLU A 33 17.53 22.93 -3.39
CA GLU A 33 16.50 23.22 -2.39
C GLU A 33 15.64 21.98 -2.10
N PHE A 34 15.29 21.80 -0.82
CA PHE A 34 14.21 20.94 -0.37
C PHE A 34 13.12 21.83 0.20
N ALA A 35 11.96 21.85 -0.45
CA ALA A 35 10.85 22.72 -0.09
C ALA A 35 9.63 21.93 0.37
N ILE A 36 9.02 22.38 1.46
CA ILE A 36 7.70 21.93 1.93
C ILE A 36 6.69 23.01 1.53
N GLY A 37 5.68 22.63 0.75
CA GLY A 37 4.68 23.53 0.23
C GLY A 37 5.09 24.20 -1.09
N MET A 38 4.23 25.05 -1.60
CA MET A 38 4.40 25.83 -2.83
C MET A 38 4.21 27.33 -2.59
N GLY A 39 4.53 28.14 -3.60
CA GLY A 39 4.37 29.61 -3.56
C GLY A 39 5.53 30.33 -2.89
N PRO A 40 5.32 31.55 -2.35
CA PRO A 40 6.38 32.37 -1.75
C PRO A 40 6.98 31.71 -0.50
N LYS A 41 8.29 31.91 -0.32
CA LYS A 41 9.02 31.39 0.86
C LYS A 41 8.60 32.14 2.11
N LEU A 42 8.08 31.42 3.11
CA LEU A 42 7.81 31.96 4.46
C LEU A 42 9.03 31.87 5.35
N PHE A 43 9.73 30.73 5.25
CA PHE A 43 10.93 30.45 6.01
C PHE A 43 11.94 29.74 5.13
N SER A 44 13.21 30.10 5.24
CA SER A 44 14.31 29.47 4.51
C SER A 44 15.54 29.43 5.38
N ARG A 45 16.19 28.25 5.42
CA ARG A 45 17.45 28.06 6.13
C ARG A 45 18.43 27.32 5.24
N ARG A 46 19.61 27.89 5.04
CA ARG A 46 20.71 27.19 4.35
C ARG A 46 21.38 26.21 5.30
N GLY A 47 21.30 24.93 4.96
CA GLY A 47 22.03 23.87 5.60
C GLY A 47 23.44 23.71 4.98
N LYS A 48 24.17 22.68 5.42
CA LYS A 48 25.52 22.37 4.92
C LYS A 48 25.54 22.00 3.42
N HIS A 49 24.45 21.43 2.90
CA HIS A 49 24.42 20.80 1.57
C HIS A 49 23.36 21.39 0.64
N ASN A 50 22.30 21.97 1.17
CA ASN A 50 21.16 22.49 0.41
C ASN A 50 20.40 23.54 1.25
N VAL A 51 19.47 24.22 0.60
CA VAL A 51 18.51 25.09 1.28
C VAL A 51 17.28 24.27 1.68
N PHE A 52 16.81 24.43 2.92
CA PHE A 52 15.51 23.97 3.37
C PHE A 52 14.55 25.15 3.42
N SER A 53 13.37 25.00 2.86
CA SER A 53 12.37 26.06 2.88
C SER A 53 10.97 25.55 3.21
N VAL A 54 10.18 26.43 3.83
CA VAL A 54 8.74 26.26 4.03
C VAL A 54 8.04 27.37 3.27
N ARG A 55 7.04 27.01 2.48
CA ARG A 55 6.33 27.91 1.58
C ARG A 55 4.88 28.14 2.03
N ALA A 56 4.25 29.17 1.50
CA ALA A 56 2.97 29.69 2.00
C ALA A 56 1.80 28.73 1.80
N LEU A 57 1.79 27.97 0.72
CA LEU A 57 0.72 27.01 0.43
C LEU A 57 1.14 25.64 0.96
N PRO A 58 0.42 25.06 1.93
CA PRO A 58 0.74 23.76 2.52
C PRO A 58 0.35 22.59 1.61
N ILE A 59 0.39 22.80 0.31
CA ILE A 59 0.07 21.82 -0.72
C ILE A 59 1.31 21.62 -1.57
N GLY A 60 1.79 20.38 -1.65
CA GLY A 60 2.96 20.04 -2.44
C GLY A 60 4.27 20.17 -1.67
N GLY A 61 5.32 20.02 -2.41
CA GLY A 61 6.72 20.12 -2.04
C GLY A 61 7.55 19.87 -3.26
N PHE A 62 8.86 20.01 -3.17
CA PHE A 62 9.78 19.64 -4.23
C PHE A 62 11.21 19.50 -3.72
N VAL A 63 11.97 18.68 -4.43
CA VAL A 63 13.42 18.61 -4.31
C VAL A 63 14.01 19.11 -5.63
N SER A 64 14.64 20.29 -5.62
CA SER A 64 15.31 20.80 -6.78
C SER A 64 16.77 20.34 -6.81
N MET A 65 17.17 19.71 -7.90
CA MET A 65 18.51 19.15 -8.08
C MET A 65 19.30 19.99 -9.11
N VAL A 66 20.61 19.97 -9.00
CA VAL A 66 21.49 20.60 -9.99
C VAL A 66 21.45 19.79 -11.28
N GLY A 67 21.28 20.41 -12.43
CA GLY A 67 21.22 19.75 -13.75
C GLY A 67 19.92 18.94 -13.96
N GLU A 68 18.84 19.30 -13.27
CA GLU A 68 17.51 18.71 -13.44
C GLU A 68 16.85 19.22 -14.73
N TYR A 69 17.02 20.50 -15.03
CA TYR A 69 16.50 21.15 -16.24
C TYR A 69 17.60 21.35 -17.28
N ALA A 70 17.21 21.32 -18.56
CA ALA A 70 18.15 21.49 -19.67
C ALA A 70 18.85 22.85 -19.68
N ASP A 71 18.22 23.86 -19.10
CA ASP A 71 18.70 25.25 -19.02
C ASP A 71 19.49 25.53 -17.73
N ASP A 72 19.79 24.52 -16.91
CA ASP A 72 20.62 24.65 -15.69
C ASP A 72 22.10 24.78 -16.09
N HIS A 73 22.51 25.97 -16.58
CA HIS A 73 23.93 26.29 -16.84
C HIS A 73 24.66 26.57 -15.54
N GLU A 74 25.90 26.15 -15.43
CA GLU A 74 26.73 26.33 -14.22
C GLU A 74 26.90 27.82 -13.86
N GLU A 75 26.79 28.71 -14.85
CA GLU A 75 26.87 30.16 -14.70
C GLU A 75 25.66 30.75 -13.97
N ASP A 76 24.49 30.10 -14.07
CA ASP A 76 23.23 30.52 -13.43
C ASP A 76 23.04 29.96 -12.01
N LEU A 77 23.95 29.07 -11.57
CA LEU A 77 23.91 28.50 -10.24
C LEU A 77 24.42 29.48 -9.18
N ASP A 78 23.76 29.48 -8.01
CA ASP A 78 24.30 30.15 -6.83
C ASP A 78 25.73 29.65 -6.56
N GLU A 79 26.62 30.55 -6.08
CA GLU A 79 28.02 30.20 -5.75
C GLU A 79 28.16 28.93 -4.91
N ALA A 80 27.22 28.72 -3.97
CA ALA A 80 27.22 27.55 -3.10
C ALA A 80 26.73 26.26 -3.75
N ASP A 81 26.18 26.31 -4.96
CA ASP A 81 25.72 25.17 -5.74
C ASP A 81 26.68 24.84 -6.88
N ARG A 82 27.63 25.72 -7.18
CA ARG A 82 28.72 25.48 -8.14
C ARG A 82 29.62 24.33 -7.68
N GLY A 83 30.01 23.49 -8.62
CA GLY A 83 30.85 22.31 -8.34
C GLY A 83 30.12 21.12 -7.71
N LYS A 84 28.80 21.19 -7.49
CA LYS A 84 28.00 20.03 -7.13
C LYS A 84 27.77 19.14 -8.36
N THR A 85 27.68 17.82 -8.16
CA THR A 85 27.44 16.85 -9.23
C THR A 85 26.04 17.03 -9.83
N PRO A 86 25.91 17.36 -11.12
CA PRO A 86 24.59 17.51 -11.74
C PRO A 86 23.90 16.16 -11.96
N LEU A 87 22.56 16.14 -11.87
CA LEU A 87 21.72 14.96 -12.09
C LEU A 87 21.92 14.38 -13.51
N ASN A 88 22.08 15.23 -14.53
CA ASN A 88 22.24 14.81 -15.93
C ASN A 88 23.58 14.14 -16.21
N THR A 89 24.59 14.27 -15.35
CA THR A 89 25.93 13.70 -15.52
C THR A 89 26.09 12.31 -14.92
N ILE A 90 25.19 11.89 -14.01
CA ILE A 90 25.25 10.57 -13.39
C ILE A 90 24.66 9.49 -14.32
N PRO A 91 25.07 8.21 -14.16
CA PRO A 91 24.54 7.09 -14.93
C PRO A 91 23.01 7.00 -14.91
N VAL A 92 22.41 6.60 -16.02
CA VAL A 92 20.95 6.54 -16.20
C VAL A 92 20.25 5.73 -15.11
N TRP A 93 20.82 4.57 -14.72
CA TRP A 93 20.22 3.73 -13.67
C TRP A 93 20.09 4.45 -12.32
N ARG A 94 21.06 5.31 -11.96
CA ARG A 94 20.97 6.12 -10.71
C ARG A 94 19.85 7.15 -10.81
N ARG A 95 19.66 7.75 -11.98
CA ARG A 95 18.53 8.68 -12.22
C ARG A 95 17.20 7.96 -12.07
N ILE A 96 17.09 6.73 -12.61
CA ILE A 96 15.89 5.90 -12.45
C ILE A 96 15.62 5.61 -10.98
N VAL A 97 16.65 5.22 -10.20
CA VAL A 97 16.48 4.96 -8.75
C VAL A 97 16.03 6.22 -8.00
N ILE A 98 16.63 7.38 -8.31
CA ILE A 98 16.19 8.65 -7.71
C ILE A 98 14.72 8.93 -8.06
N CYS A 99 14.32 8.75 -9.32
CA CYS A 99 12.94 8.95 -9.75
C CYS A 99 11.95 8.01 -9.06
N LEU A 100 12.33 6.74 -8.86
CA LEU A 100 11.48 5.73 -8.21
C LEU A 100 11.47 5.86 -6.68
N ALA A 101 12.44 6.53 -6.08
CA ALA A 101 12.57 6.64 -4.63
C ALA A 101 11.36 7.35 -3.97
N GLY A 102 10.79 8.37 -4.63
CA GLY A 102 9.59 9.05 -4.16
C GLY A 102 8.38 8.11 -4.03
N PRO A 103 7.91 7.49 -5.12
CA PRO A 103 6.85 6.49 -5.07
C PRO A 103 7.12 5.35 -4.09
N LEU A 104 8.36 4.85 -4.03
CA LEU A 104 8.74 3.77 -3.12
C LEU A 104 8.55 4.16 -1.66
N MET A 105 8.91 5.39 -1.28
CA MET A 105 8.70 5.88 0.08
C MET A 105 7.21 5.97 0.45
N ASN A 106 6.33 6.30 -0.49
CA ASN A 106 4.89 6.27 -0.27
C ASN A 106 4.37 4.84 -0.07
N VAL A 107 4.88 3.86 -0.83
CA VAL A 107 4.57 2.44 -0.62
C VAL A 107 5.02 1.99 0.77
N LEU A 108 6.23 2.33 1.19
CA LEU A 108 6.75 2.01 2.52
C LEU A 108 5.91 2.64 3.64
N LEU A 109 5.49 3.91 3.46
CA LEU A 109 4.58 4.57 4.38
C LEU A 109 3.22 3.85 4.44
N GLY A 110 2.65 3.47 3.30
CA GLY A 110 1.40 2.71 3.24
C GLY A 110 1.51 1.38 3.97
N MET A 111 2.58 0.62 3.74
CA MET A 111 2.85 -0.63 4.45
C MET A 111 3.02 -0.41 5.96
N LEU A 112 3.70 0.66 6.38
CA LEU A 112 3.84 1.00 7.80
C LEU A 112 2.48 1.29 8.44
N VAL A 113 1.66 2.13 7.81
CA VAL A 113 0.31 2.47 8.30
C VAL A 113 -0.57 1.23 8.36
N MET A 114 -0.59 0.40 7.31
CA MET A 114 -1.35 -0.86 7.30
C MET A 114 -0.85 -1.83 8.37
N SER A 115 0.45 -1.93 8.59
CA SER A 115 1.00 -2.76 9.68
C SER A 115 0.50 -2.29 11.05
N LEU A 116 0.44 -0.97 11.28
CA LEU A 116 -0.12 -0.42 12.52
C LEU A 116 -1.61 -0.73 12.68
N VAL A 117 -2.38 -0.66 11.59
CA VAL A 117 -3.81 -1.04 11.58
C VAL A 117 -3.96 -2.52 11.95
N VAL A 118 -3.20 -3.41 11.27
CA VAL A 118 -3.23 -4.85 11.52
C VAL A 118 -2.87 -5.19 12.98
N VAL A 119 -1.82 -4.55 13.52
CA VAL A 119 -1.42 -4.75 14.93
C VAL A 119 -2.53 -4.28 15.89
N SER A 120 -3.21 -3.18 15.56
CA SER A 120 -4.28 -2.61 16.38
C SER A 120 -5.60 -3.39 16.29
N THR A 121 -5.79 -4.20 15.25
CA THR A 121 -6.99 -5.02 15.07
C THR A 121 -7.00 -6.11 16.15
N PRO A 122 -8.09 -6.25 16.96
CA PRO A 122 -8.13 -7.18 18.10
C PRO A 122 -7.92 -8.64 17.69
N VAL A 123 -8.48 -9.04 16.56
CA VAL A 123 -8.47 -10.41 16.04
C VAL A 123 -8.14 -10.38 14.55
N LEU A 124 -7.11 -11.11 14.13
CA LEU A 124 -6.85 -11.40 12.74
C LEU A 124 -7.51 -12.73 12.39
N GLY A 125 -8.32 -12.76 11.33
CA GLY A 125 -8.87 -13.99 10.78
C GLY A 125 -7.87 -14.61 9.79
N SER A 126 -7.73 -15.94 9.84
CA SER A 126 -7.09 -16.71 8.77
C SER A 126 -8.10 -16.99 7.64
N THR A 127 -7.69 -17.71 6.62
CA THR A 127 -8.58 -18.25 5.57
C THR A 127 -9.01 -19.68 5.87
N THR A 128 -8.65 -20.22 7.05
CA THR A 128 -8.96 -21.60 7.45
C THR A 128 -10.30 -21.67 8.17
N VAL A 129 -11.19 -22.53 7.71
CA VAL A 129 -12.51 -22.78 8.27
C VAL A 129 -12.40 -23.38 9.67
N ALA A 130 -13.03 -22.76 10.66
CA ALA A 130 -13.01 -23.25 12.05
C ALA A 130 -14.28 -24.02 12.38
N GLN A 131 -15.44 -23.44 12.12
CA GLN A 131 -16.74 -24.04 12.40
C GLN A 131 -17.83 -23.41 11.55
N PHE A 132 -18.91 -24.10 11.30
CA PHE A 132 -20.06 -23.61 10.56
C PHE A 132 -21.15 -23.07 11.47
N VAL A 133 -21.96 -22.17 10.92
CA VAL A 133 -23.23 -21.77 11.52
C VAL A 133 -24.25 -22.87 11.32
N GLU A 134 -25.20 -23.04 12.22
CA GLU A 134 -26.27 -24.04 12.10
C GLU A 134 -27.08 -23.81 10.79
N GLY A 135 -27.22 -24.84 9.97
CA GLY A 135 -27.89 -24.73 8.68
C GLY A 135 -27.03 -24.14 7.55
N SER A 136 -25.70 -24.17 7.69
CA SER A 136 -24.75 -23.69 6.68
C SER A 136 -24.95 -24.38 5.31
N THR A 137 -24.98 -23.60 4.25
CA THR A 137 -25.06 -24.08 2.86
C THR A 137 -23.71 -24.49 2.31
N SER A 138 -22.63 -23.82 2.78
CA SER A 138 -21.28 -24.15 2.35
C SER A 138 -20.76 -25.49 2.92
N ASP A 139 -21.15 -25.84 4.16
CA ASP A 139 -20.92 -27.18 4.73
C ASP A 139 -21.63 -28.26 3.93
N ALA A 140 -22.93 -28.07 3.63
CA ALA A 140 -23.72 -28.98 2.78
C ALA A 140 -23.12 -29.14 1.38
N SER A 141 -22.38 -28.14 0.89
CA SER A 141 -21.69 -28.16 -0.41
C SER A 141 -20.29 -28.79 -0.38
N GLY A 142 -19.84 -29.27 0.81
CA GLY A 142 -18.62 -30.07 0.96
C GLY A 142 -17.41 -29.37 1.58
N LEU A 143 -17.51 -28.09 1.98
CA LEU A 143 -16.52 -27.46 2.85
C LEU A 143 -16.50 -28.16 4.21
N ARG A 144 -15.35 -28.16 4.88
CA ARG A 144 -15.16 -28.82 6.19
C ARG A 144 -14.35 -27.95 7.15
N PRO A 145 -14.52 -28.11 8.47
CA PRO A 145 -13.61 -27.53 9.42
C PRO A 145 -12.18 -28.02 9.18
N GLY A 146 -11.21 -27.11 9.20
CA GLY A 146 -9.81 -27.38 8.90
C GLY A 146 -9.40 -27.05 7.45
N ASP A 147 -10.34 -26.88 6.53
CA ASP A 147 -10.03 -26.45 5.16
C ASP A 147 -9.44 -25.05 5.15
N THR A 148 -8.31 -24.87 4.50
CA THR A 148 -7.75 -23.55 4.20
C THR A 148 -8.14 -23.14 2.79
N ILE A 149 -8.92 -22.09 2.65
CA ILE A 149 -9.41 -21.61 1.36
C ILE A 149 -8.29 -20.92 0.61
N LEU A 150 -7.95 -21.43 -0.58
CA LEU A 150 -6.90 -20.94 -1.46
C LEU A 150 -7.45 -20.10 -2.61
N GLU A 151 -8.60 -20.51 -3.18
CA GLU A 151 -9.27 -19.80 -4.29
C GLU A 151 -10.79 -19.89 -4.14
N VAL A 152 -11.48 -18.83 -4.55
CA VAL A 152 -12.95 -18.79 -4.69
C VAL A 152 -13.26 -18.20 -6.07
N ALA A 153 -14.10 -18.84 -6.85
CA ALA A 153 -14.46 -18.42 -8.20
C ALA A 153 -13.23 -18.16 -9.12
N GLY A 154 -12.13 -18.92 -8.92
CA GLY A 154 -10.87 -18.74 -9.66
C GLY A 154 -9.99 -17.58 -9.19
N GLN A 155 -10.40 -16.85 -8.15
CA GLN A 155 -9.62 -15.77 -7.54
C GLN A 155 -8.84 -16.28 -6.33
N LYS A 156 -7.53 -16.02 -6.29
CA LYS A 156 -6.66 -16.41 -5.17
C LYS A 156 -6.97 -15.61 -3.91
N ILE A 157 -7.02 -16.31 -2.80
CA ILE A 157 -7.34 -15.75 -1.48
C ILE A 157 -6.10 -15.81 -0.60
N HIS A 158 -5.65 -14.65 -0.13
CA HIS A 158 -4.48 -14.53 0.74
C HIS A 158 -4.85 -14.11 2.16
N VAL A 159 -5.92 -13.32 2.29
CA VAL A 159 -6.36 -12.77 3.58
C VAL A 159 -7.89 -12.80 3.71
N ILE A 160 -8.37 -12.76 4.95
CA ILE A 160 -9.81 -12.86 5.26
C ILE A 160 -10.66 -11.77 4.59
N ILE A 161 -10.10 -10.59 4.35
CA ILE A 161 -10.82 -9.48 3.71
C ILE A 161 -11.10 -9.82 2.24
N GLU A 162 -10.13 -10.41 1.52
CA GLU A 162 -10.34 -10.91 0.15
C GLU A 162 -11.40 -12.00 0.13
N LEU A 163 -11.30 -12.97 1.06
CA LEU A 163 -12.29 -14.05 1.17
C LEU A 163 -13.71 -13.50 1.32
N ASN A 164 -13.90 -12.57 2.25
CA ASN A 164 -15.22 -11.97 2.48
C ASN A 164 -15.72 -11.20 1.25
N TYR A 165 -14.82 -10.45 0.57
CA TYR A 165 -15.17 -9.67 -0.60
C TYR A 165 -15.56 -10.56 -1.79
N VAL A 166 -14.73 -11.58 -2.11
CA VAL A 166 -14.99 -12.48 -3.22
C VAL A 166 -16.26 -13.30 -3.00
N ILE A 167 -16.49 -13.79 -1.77
CA ILE A 167 -17.76 -14.46 -1.46
C ILE A 167 -18.92 -13.50 -1.65
N ALA A 168 -18.83 -12.26 -1.17
CA ALA A 168 -19.92 -11.30 -1.24
C ALA A 168 -20.34 -10.96 -2.69
N VAL A 169 -19.38 -10.86 -3.59
CA VAL A 169 -19.60 -10.43 -4.98
C VAL A 169 -19.85 -11.62 -5.91
N ASP A 170 -18.99 -12.63 -5.85
CA ASP A 170 -19.00 -13.75 -6.80
C ASP A 170 -19.75 -14.99 -6.27
N GLY A 171 -19.94 -15.08 -4.93
CA GLY A 171 -20.63 -16.20 -4.29
C GLY A 171 -22.17 -16.16 -4.33
N ILE A 172 -22.78 -15.22 -5.08
CA ILE A 172 -24.24 -15.12 -5.27
C ILE A 172 -24.79 -16.38 -5.95
N GLU A 173 -24.09 -16.86 -6.98
CA GLU A 173 -24.33 -18.15 -7.60
C GLU A 173 -23.34 -19.19 -7.05
N PRO A 174 -23.64 -20.50 -7.14
CA PRO A 174 -22.71 -21.54 -6.73
C PRO A 174 -21.37 -21.42 -7.47
N VAL A 175 -20.25 -21.40 -6.72
CA VAL A 175 -18.90 -21.21 -7.26
C VAL A 175 -17.98 -22.38 -6.91
N ASP A 176 -16.91 -22.55 -7.69
CA ASP A 176 -15.86 -23.50 -7.38
C ASP A 176 -14.91 -22.88 -6.32
N VAL A 177 -14.55 -23.69 -5.33
CA VAL A 177 -13.67 -23.32 -4.23
C VAL A 177 -12.51 -24.30 -4.15
N LEU A 178 -11.28 -23.80 -4.26
CA LEU A 178 -10.08 -24.60 -4.05
C LEU A 178 -9.65 -24.46 -2.58
N VAL A 179 -9.48 -25.58 -1.92
CA VAL A 179 -9.06 -25.64 -0.53
C VAL A 179 -7.81 -26.53 -0.37
N GLU A 180 -7.01 -26.23 0.64
CA GLU A 180 -6.03 -27.18 1.17
C GLU A 180 -6.68 -27.95 2.32
N ARG A 181 -6.72 -29.26 2.22
CA ARG A 181 -7.26 -30.21 3.20
C ARG A 181 -6.24 -31.29 3.46
N ASP A 182 -5.77 -31.42 4.70
CA ASP A 182 -4.76 -32.42 5.10
C ASP A 182 -3.47 -32.36 4.27
N GLY A 183 -3.09 -31.16 3.77
CA GLY A 183 -1.89 -30.91 2.97
C GLY A 183 -2.08 -31.22 1.47
N GLU A 184 -3.29 -31.53 1.01
CA GLU A 184 -3.62 -31.74 -0.41
C GLU A 184 -4.60 -30.67 -0.90
N GLU A 185 -4.43 -30.24 -2.15
CA GLU A 185 -5.36 -29.32 -2.80
C GLU A 185 -6.60 -30.08 -3.27
N VAL A 186 -7.78 -29.63 -2.84
CA VAL A 186 -9.08 -30.22 -3.17
C VAL A 186 -9.96 -29.15 -3.81
N LEU A 187 -10.40 -29.42 -5.05
CA LEU A 187 -11.36 -28.54 -5.73
C LEU A 187 -12.79 -28.99 -5.38
N LEU A 188 -13.49 -28.14 -4.65
CA LEU A 188 -14.92 -28.27 -4.37
C LEU A 188 -15.69 -27.52 -5.45
N ARG A 189 -16.62 -28.21 -6.11
CA ARG A 189 -17.43 -27.63 -7.18
C ARG A 189 -18.81 -27.25 -6.69
N ASN A 190 -19.33 -26.13 -7.24
CA ASN A 190 -20.67 -25.64 -6.96
C ASN A 190 -20.93 -25.43 -5.45
N VAL A 191 -19.97 -24.81 -4.75
CA VAL A 191 -20.16 -24.41 -3.34
C VAL A 191 -21.12 -23.22 -3.30
N SER A 192 -22.15 -23.34 -2.48
CA SER A 192 -23.19 -22.33 -2.30
C SER A 192 -23.01 -21.60 -1.00
N PHE A 193 -23.20 -20.28 -1.04
CA PHE A 193 -23.22 -19.40 0.14
C PHE A 193 -24.60 -18.80 0.33
N PRO A 194 -25.01 -18.46 1.57
CA PRO A 194 -26.28 -17.80 1.80
C PRO A 194 -26.29 -16.40 1.20
N VAL A 195 -27.33 -16.06 0.46
CA VAL A 195 -27.48 -14.74 -0.18
C VAL A 195 -28.51 -13.92 0.59
N THR A 196 -28.18 -12.68 0.89
CA THR A 196 -29.09 -11.68 1.44
C THR A 196 -29.27 -10.55 0.45
N ASP A 197 -30.46 -9.97 0.42
CA ASP A 197 -30.75 -8.77 -0.34
C ASP A 197 -30.81 -7.58 0.64
N GLU A 198 -29.90 -6.63 0.48
CA GLU A 198 -29.88 -5.38 1.24
C GLU A 198 -30.10 -4.21 0.28
N ASP A 199 -31.22 -3.52 0.40
CA ASP A 199 -31.58 -2.36 -0.42
C ASP A 199 -31.61 -2.61 -1.95
N GLY A 200 -31.95 -3.83 -2.36
CA GLY A 200 -31.98 -4.24 -3.78
C GLY A 200 -30.61 -4.68 -4.32
N VAL A 201 -29.63 -4.88 -3.47
CA VAL A 201 -28.34 -5.44 -3.83
C VAL A 201 -28.21 -6.82 -3.21
N ALA A 202 -28.12 -7.85 -4.05
CA ALA A 202 -27.87 -9.23 -3.60
C ALA A 202 -26.37 -9.36 -3.24
N LEU A 203 -26.10 -9.87 -2.04
CA LEU A 203 -24.75 -10.17 -1.57
C LEU A 203 -24.72 -11.56 -0.94
N ALA A 204 -23.73 -12.35 -1.28
CA ALA A 204 -23.49 -13.60 -0.61
C ALA A 204 -22.73 -13.36 0.72
N ASN A 205 -22.99 -14.21 1.69
CA ASN A 205 -22.37 -14.11 3.02
C ASN A 205 -21.63 -15.40 3.36
N ARG A 206 -20.55 -15.23 4.09
CA ARG A 206 -19.84 -16.35 4.68
C ARG A 206 -20.65 -16.92 5.86
N ASP A 207 -20.92 -18.21 5.85
CA ASP A 207 -21.71 -18.94 6.85
C ASP A 207 -20.86 -19.83 7.76
N PHE A 208 -19.57 -19.51 7.90
CA PHE A 208 -18.63 -20.20 8.76
C PHE A 208 -17.70 -19.19 9.49
N ALA A 209 -17.21 -19.59 10.64
CA ALA A 209 -16.15 -18.89 11.35
C ALA A 209 -14.79 -19.38 10.83
N VAL A 210 -13.76 -18.55 10.98
CA VAL A 210 -12.39 -18.91 10.64
C VAL A 210 -11.52 -18.94 11.89
N TYR A 211 -10.41 -19.68 11.84
CA TYR A 211 -9.42 -19.63 12.90
C TYR A 211 -8.79 -18.25 13.02
N ARG A 212 -8.29 -17.93 14.21
CA ARG A 212 -7.51 -16.71 14.42
C ARG A 212 -6.09 -16.93 13.89
N ALA A 213 -5.61 -15.96 13.11
CA ALA A 213 -4.20 -15.91 12.75
C ALA A 213 -3.36 -15.38 13.92
N GLU A 214 -2.15 -15.94 14.10
CA GLU A 214 -1.20 -15.45 15.10
C GLU A 214 -0.58 -14.13 14.67
N LYS A 215 -0.46 -13.17 15.61
CA LYS A 215 0.15 -11.86 15.33
C LYS A 215 1.69 -11.93 15.41
N THR A 216 2.30 -12.74 14.58
CA THR A 216 3.76 -12.71 14.39
C THR A 216 4.15 -11.51 13.51
N ALA A 217 5.41 -11.05 13.61
CA ALA A 217 5.89 -9.96 12.76
C ALA A 217 5.76 -10.30 11.25
N GLY A 218 6.01 -11.56 10.87
CA GLY A 218 5.82 -12.04 9.51
C GLY A 218 4.36 -11.98 9.06
N GLU A 219 3.44 -12.43 9.90
CA GLU A 219 2.01 -12.40 9.61
C GLU A 219 1.48 -10.97 9.50
N VAL A 220 1.93 -10.06 10.38
CA VAL A 220 1.55 -8.64 10.30
C VAL A 220 1.97 -8.02 8.97
N VAL A 221 3.21 -8.27 8.51
CA VAL A 221 3.70 -7.76 7.23
C VAL A 221 2.95 -8.40 6.06
N TYR A 222 2.72 -9.71 6.11
CA TYR A 222 1.95 -10.45 5.10
C TYR A 222 0.53 -9.89 4.96
N GLN A 223 -0.18 -9.77 6.07
CA GLN A 223 -1.54 -9.21 6.11
C GLN A 223 -1.57 -7.76 5.63
N ALA A 224 -0.62 -6.92 6.07
CA ALA A 224 -0.53 -5.52 5.64
C ALA A 224 -0.30 -5.40 4.13
N PHE A 225 0.57 -6.24 3.56
CA PHE A 225 0.83 -6.25 2.13
C PHE A 225 -0.44 -6.64 1.34
N TRP A 226 -1.04 -7.79 1.66
CA TRP A 226 -2.21 -8.26 0.91
C TRP A 226 -3.45 -7.39 1.10
N GLN A 227 -3.71 -6.87 2.31
CA GLN A 227 -4.78 -5.91 2.52
C GLN A 227 -4.60 -4.61 1.73
N SER A 228 -3.36 -4.18 1.50
CA SER A 228 -3.09 -2.98 0.69
C SER A 228 -3.27 -3.23 -0.83
N VAL A 229 -3.20 -4.47 -1.27
CA VAL A 229 -3.36 -4.88 -2.68
C VAL A 229 -4.80 -5.25 -2.99
N ALA A 230 -5.50 -5.94 -2.07
CA ALA A 230 -6.87 -6.44 -2.24
C ALA A 230 -7.92 -5.35 -2.54
N THR A 231 -7.64 -4.10 -2.20
CA THR A 231 -8.53 -2.94 -2.46
C THR A 231 -8.49 -2.45 -3.92
N LYS A 232 -7.84 -3.17 -4.85
CA LYS A 232 -7.62 -2.70 -6.23
C LYS A 232 -8.36 -3.48 -7.32
N SER A 233 -9.21 -4.42 -6.95
CA SER A 233 -10.04 -5.18 -7.92
C SER A 233 -11.49 -4.76 -7.88
#